data_766bb2ec1f29c5f8f356e3b34621c810
#
_entry.id   766bb2ec1f29c5f8f356e3b34621c810
#
_cell.length_a   1.000
_cell.length_b   1.000
_cell.length_c   1.000
_cell.angle_alpha   90.00
_cell.angle_beta   90.00
_cell.angle_gamma   90.00
#
_symmetry.space_group_name_H-M   'P 1'
#
loop_
_entity.id
_entity.type
_entity.pdbx_description
1 polymer ?
#
loop_
_entity_poly.entity_id
_entity_poly.type
_entity_poly.pdbx_seq_one_letter_code
_entity_poly.pdbx_strand_id
1 'polypeptide(L)'
;MGTKQNVSRAVIQRLPRYYRHLSALRAQGETRISSRMLAEMLGLTASQIRQDFNCFGGFGQQGYGYSIDKLCEGLEEIMGLRCAHTAVLVGVGNLGRALLKNFNFEIGRASCRERV
;
A
#
# COMPACT_ATOMS: atom_id res chain seq x y z
N MET A 1 -10.13 7.94 18.68
CA MET A 1 -9.65 7.71 18.63
C MET A 1 -8.99 7.20 18.16
N GLY A 2 -9.02 7.50 17.86
CA GLY A 2 -8.10 7.04 17.18
C GLY A 2 -7.47 5.94 17.52
N THR A 3 -7.96 5.28 17.56
CA THR A 3 -7.48 4.18 17.87
C THR A 3 -6.42 3.77 17.05
N LYS A 4 -5.28 3.98 17.44
CA LYS A 4 -4.25 3.35 16.85
C LYS A 4 -4.43 1.93 17.05
N GLN A 5 -4.81 1.29 16.04
CA GLN A 5 -4.86 -0.11 16.10
C GLN A 5 -3.46 -0.60 16.17
N ASN A 6 -3.22 -1.46 17.10
CA ASN A 6 -1.93 -2.11 17.20
C ASN A 6 -1.84 -3.14 16.09
N VAL A 7 -1.44 -2.69 14.95
CA VAL A 7 -1.23 -3.58 13.83
C VAL A 7 0.15 -4.18 13.94
N SER A 8 0.28 -5.49 13.85
CA SER A 8 1.56 -6.13 14.02
C SER A 8 2.50 -5.77 12.87
N ARG A 9 3.79 -5.86 13.15
CA ARG A 9 4.78 -5.56 12.16
C ARG A 9 4.67 -6.44 10.93
N ALA A 10 4.31 -7.70 11.15
CA ALA A 10 4.15 -8.64 10.06
C ALA A 10 3.04 -8.21 9.11
N VAL A 11 1.95 -7.69 9.66
CA VAL A 11 0.84 -7.20 8.84
C VAL A 11 1.30 -6.00 8.02
N ILE A 12 1.99 -5.07 8.66
CA ILE A 12 2.47 -3.87 7.97
C ILE A 12 3.38 -4.25 6.79
N GLN A 13 4.21 -5.27 6.97
CA GLN A 13 5.08 -5.70 5.90
C GLN A 13 4.33 -6.33 4.74
N ARG A 14 3.13 -6.85 4.98
CA ARG A 14 2.33 -7.43 3.92
C ARG A 14 1.50 -6.41 3.14
N LEU A 15 1.28 -5.23 3.71
CA LEU A 15 0.42 -4.23 3.08
C LEU A 15 0.84 -3.84 1.66
N PRO A 16 2.12 -3.60 1.39
CA PRO A 16 2.50 -3.25 0.02
C PRO A 16 2.21 -4.36 -0.99
N ARG A 17 2.31 -5.62 -0.57
CA ARG A 17 1.97 -6.72 -1.44
C ARG A 17 0.49 -6.74 -1.77
N TYR A 18 -0.35 -6.53 -0.76
CA TYR A 18 -1.79 -6.44 -0.98
C TYR A 18 -2.10 -5.32 -1.95
N TYR A 19 -1.53 -4.16 -1.70
CA TYR A 19 -1.81 -2.98 -2.51
C TYR A 19 -1.37 -3.20 -3.96
N ARG A 20 -0.22 -3.80 -4.17
CA ARG A 20 0.29 -4.04 -5.51
C ARG A 20 -0.67 -4.92 -6.32
N HIS A 21 -1.10 -6.02 -5.72
CA HIS A 21 -2.02 -6.93 -6.41
C HIS A 21 -3.39 -6.30 -6.64
N LEU A 22 -3.90 -5.60 -5.63
CA LEU A 22 -5.20 -4.97 -5.75
C LEU A 22 -5.19 -3.84 -6.74
N SER A 23 -4.11 -3.07 -6.80
CA SER A 23 -3.97 -2.01 -7.78
C SER A 23 -3.96 -2.57 -9.20
N ALA A 24 -3.27 -3.68 -9.41
CA ALA A 24 -3.24 -4.33 -10.71
C ALA A 24 -4.63 -4.81 -11.11
N LEU A 25 -5.36 -5.40 -10.18
CA LEU A 25 -6.72 -5.84 -10.46
C LEU A 25 -7.64 -4.67 -10.76
N ARG A 26 -7.47 -3.57 -10.02
CA ARG A 26 -8.27 -2.37 -10.27
C ARG A 26 -8.00 -1.83 -11.67
N ALA A 27 -6.74 -1.85 -12.08
CA ALA A 27 -6.38 -1.40 -13.42
C ALA A 27 -6.97 -2.30 -14.51
N GLN A 28 -7.19 -3.57 -14.19
CA GLN A 28 -7.82 -4.49 -15.12
C GLN A 28 -9.34 -4.36 -15.17
N GLY A 29 -9.90 -3.52 -14.33
CA GLY A 29 -11.34 -3.33 -14.29
C GLY A 29 -12.08 -4.21 -13.32
N GLU A 30 -11.35 -4.94 -12.49
CA GLU A 30 -11.98 -5.79 -11.49
C GLU A 30 -12.53 -4.95 -10.36
N THR A 31 -13.71 -5.30 -9.87
CA THR A 31 -14.36 -4.52 -8.83
C THR A 31 -14.42 -5.24 -7.49
N ARG A 32 -14.41 -6.56 -7.50
CA ARG A 32 -14.52 -7.34 -6.27
C ARG A 32 -13.57 -8.52 -6.27
N ILE A 33 -13.18 -8.92 -5.08
CA ILE A 33 -12.33 -10.08 -4.93
C ILE A 33 -12.68 -10.75 -3.60
N SER A 34 -12.64 -12.08 -3.58
CA SER A 34 -12.84 -12.79 -2.34
C SER A 34 -11.50 -12.98 -1.61
N SER A 35 -11.58 -13.18 -0.30
CA SER A 35 -10.38 -13.45 0.46
C SER A 35 -9.68 -14.71 -0.02
N ARG A 36 -10.46 -15.67 -0.50
CA ARG A 36 -9.91 -16.91 -1.01
C ARG A 36 -9.07 -16.67 -2.27
N MET A 37 -9.60 -15.92 -3.21
CA MET A 37 -8.85 -15.63 -4.44
C MET A 37 -7.61 -14.82 -4.16
N LEU A 38 -7.73 -13.83 -3.30
CA LEU A 38 -6.58 -13.02 -2.94
C LEU A 38 -5.51 -13.87 -2.25
N ALA A 39 -5.94 -14.78 -1.38
CA ALA A 39 -5.02 -15.67 -0.69
C ALA A 39 -4.27 -16.55 -1.68
N GLU A 40 -4.96 -17.07 -2.68
CA GLU A 40 -4.31 -17.89 -3.69
C GLU A 40 -3.27 -17.10 -4.48
N MET A 41 -3.59 -15.87 -4.82
CA MET A 41 -2.68 -15.02 -5.55
C MET A 41 -1.42 -14.68 -4.75
N LEU A 42 -1.57 -14.57 -3.45
CA LEU A 42 -0.47 -14.16 -2.58
C LEU A 42 0.24 -15.31 -1.89
N GLY A 43 -0.29 -16.51 -2.00
CA GLY A 43 0.29 -17.65 -1.30
C GLY A 43 0.00 -17.64 0.18
N LEU A 44 -1.12 -17.06 0.58
CA LEU A 44 -1.53 -16.96 1.98
C LEU A 44 -2.82 -17.73 2.18
N THR A 45 -3.30 -17.76 3.42
CA THR A 45 -4.59 -18.37 3.71
C THR A 45 -5.67 -17.29 3.74
N ALA A 46 -6.90 -17.69 3.44
CA ALA A 46 -8.02 -16.76 3.51
C ALA A 46 -8.19 -16.21 4.92
N SER A 47 -7.93 -17.03 5.94
CA SER A 47 -8.01 -16.59 7.32
C SER A 47 -7.02 -15.48 7.60
N GLN A 48 -5.80 -15.60 7.09
CA GLN A 48 -4.78 -14.58 7.27
C GLN A 48 -5.21 -13.27 6.61
N ILE A 49 -5.77 -13.36 5.41
CA ILE A 49 -6.27 -12.18 4.70
C ILE A 49 -7.35 -11.48 5.52
N ARG A 50 -8.32 -12.25 6.02
CA ARG A 50 -9.41 -11.67 6.80
C ARG A 50 -8.90 -11.03 8.09
N GLN A 51 -7.94 -11.68 8.75
CA GLN A 51 -7.36 -11.10 9.96
C GLN A 51 -6.63 -9.80 9.67
N ASP A 52 -5.85 -9.79 8.60
CA ASP A 52 -5.10 -8.58 8.24
C ASP A 52 -6.05 -7.43 7.95
N PHE A 53 -7.10 -7.69 7.17
CA PHE A 53 -8.04 -6.62 6.82
C PHE A 53 -8.86 -6.17 8.00
N ASN A 54 -9.16 -7.06 8.94
CA ASN A 54 -9.87 -6.67 10.15
C ASN A 54 -9.05 -5.75 11.04
N CYS A 55 -7.72 -5.81 10.94
CA CYS A 55 -6.87 -4.90 11.69
C CYS A 55 -7.04 -3.45 11.27
N PHE A 56 -7.52 -3.22 10.05
CA PHE A 56 -7.68 -1.86 9.54
C PHE A 56 -9.13 -1.41 9.53
N GLY A 57 -10.05 -2.24 9.90
CA GLY A 57 -11.44 -1.89 9.88
C GLY A 57 -12.25 -2.67 8.91
N GLY A 58 -12.84 -3.52 8.81
CA GLY A 58 -13.60 -4.39 7.94
C GLY A 58 -14.03 -3.77 6.62
N PHE A 59 -13.39 -4.15 5.59
CA PHE A 59 -13.69 -3.65 4.26
C PHE A 59 -14.64 -4.55 3.49
N GLY A 60 -14.97 -5.71 4.02
CA GLY A 60 -15.77 -6.68 3.28
C GLY A 60 -17.09 -6.94 3.92
N GLN A 61 -18.02 -7.42 3.13
CA GLN A 61 -19.28 -7.93 3.61
C GLN A 61 -19.28 -9.42 3.45
N GLN A 62 -19.81 -10.08 4.45
CA GLN A 62 -19.86 -11.52 4.41
C GLN A 62 -20.67 -11.98 3.21
N GLY A 63 -20.11 -12.88 2.43
CA GLY A 63 -20.78 -13.42 1.26
C GLY A 63 -20.60 -12.65 -0.02
N TYR A 64 -20.11 -11.42 0.07
CA TYR A 64 -19.94 -10.59 -1.11
C TYR A 64 -18.49 -10.29 -1.47
N GLY A 65 -17.57 -10.70 -0.63
CA GLY A 65 -16.17 -10.41 -0.87
C GLY A 65 -15.83 -8.96 -0.56
N TYR A 66 -14.70 -8.52 -1.06
CA TYR A 66 -14.19 -7.19 -0.78
C TYR A 66 -14.28 -6.33 -2.02
N SER A 67 -14.60 -5.07 -1.82
CA SER A 67 -14.54 -4.10 -2.90
C SER A 67 -13.08 -3.71 -3.12
N ILE A 68 -12.59 -3.92 -4.33
CA ILE A 68 -11.19 -3.63 -4.64
C ILE A 68 -10.92 -2.13 -4.49
N ASP A 69 -11.85 -1.29 -4.93
CA ASP A 69 -11.66 0.14 -4.78
C ASP A 69 -11.54 0.56 -3.33
N LYS A 70 -12.42 0.04 -2.49
CA LYS A 70 -12.39 0.40 -1.07
C LYS A 70 -11.13 -0.11 -0.39
N LEU A 71 -10.69 -1.31 -0.75
CA LEU A 71 -9.45 -1.84 -0.21
C LEU A 71 -8.26 -0.99 -0.63
N CYS A 72 -8.19 -0.61 -1.89
CA CYS A 72 -7.11 0.23 -2.37
C CYS A 72 -7.10 1.57 -1.64
N GLU A 73 -8.27 2.19 -1.51
CA GLU A 73 -8.36 3.47 -0.80
C GLU A 73 -7.92 3.34 0.66
N GLY A 74 -8.38 2.29 1.32
CA GLY A 74 -8.00 2.07 2.71
C GLY A 74 -6.51 1.83 2.88
N LEU A 75 -5.93 1.04 1.98
CA LEU A 75 -4.50 0.78 2.03
C LEU A 75 -3.69 2.02 1.71
N GLU A 76 -4.15 2.82 0.75
CA GLU A 76 -3.49 4.08 0.43
C GLU A 76 -3.45 5.01 1.64
N GLU A 77 -4.56 5.05 2.36
CA GLU A 77 -4.63 5.89 3.54
C GLU A 77 -3.70 5.38 4.64
N ILE A 78 -3.72 4.08 4.88
CA ILE A 78 -2.90 3.49 5.93
C ILE A 78 -1.41 3.64 5.63
N MET A 79 -1.03 3.45 4.37
CA MET A 79 0.37 3.57 3.98
C MET A 79 0.80 5.00 3.70
N GLY A 80 -0.12 5.94 3.80
CA GLY A 80 0.21 7.34 3.57
C GLY A 80 0.46 7.70 2.13
N LEU A 81 -0.06 6.92 1.19
CA LEU A 81 0.18 7.18 -0.23
C LEU A 81 -0.59 8.38 -0.76
N ARG A 82 -1.62 8.79 -0.03
CA ARG A 82 -2.40 9.95 -0.43
C ARG A 82 -1.79 11.26 0.03
N CYS A 83 -0.83 11.16 0.92
CA CYS A 83 -0.17 12.35 1.44
C CYS A 83 1.18 12.50 0.77
N ALA A 84 1.52 13.73 0.46
CA ALA A 84 2.84 14.01 -0.05
C ALA A 84 3.81 14.03 1.12
N HIS A 85 4.90 13.33 0.97
CA HIS A 85 5.95 13.30 1.96
C HIS A 85 7.20 13.94 1.40
N THR A 86 7.84 14.72 2.21
CA THR A 86 9.07 15.39 1.80
C THR A 86 10.25 14.59 2.32
N ALA A 87 11.19 14.34 1.45
CA ALA A 87 12.39 13.63 1.84
C ALA A 87 13.61 14.38 1.32
N VAL A 88 14.71 14.21 2.00
CA VAL A 88 15.97 14.83 1.60
C VAL A 88 16.94 13.71 1.24
N LEU A 89 17.47 13.78 0.04
CA LEU A 89 18.45 12.81 -0.40
C LEU A 89 19.84 13.42 -0.23
N VAL A 90 20.65 12.78 0.60
CA VAL A 90 22.00 13.23 0.86
C VAL A 90 22.96 12.23 0.24
N GLY A 91 23.80 12.71 -0.66
CA GLY A 91 24.73 11.83 -1.36
C GLY A 91 24.08 11.21 -2.60
N VAL A 92 24.67 11.48 -3.75
CA VAL A 92 24.15 10.97 -5.01
C VAL A 92 25.15 10.01 -5.59
N GLY A 93 25.18 8.81 -5.01
CA GLY A 93 25.97 7.72 -5.57
C GLY A 93 25.11 6.88 -6.50
N ASN A 94 25.51 5.64 -6.70
CA ASN A 94 24.78 4.75 -7.59
C ASN A 94 23.34 4.54 -7.13
N LEU A 95 23.15 4.32 -5.84
CA LEU A 95 21.80 4.09 -5.31
C LEU A 95 20.95 5.36 -5.41
N GLY A 96 21.53 6.50 -5.06
CA GLY A 96 20.79 7.76 -5.13
C GLY A 96 20.35 8.07 -6.55
N ARG A 97 21.25 7.85 -7.52
CA ARG A 97 20.89 8.05 -8.92
C ARG A 97 19.79 7.10 -9.37
N ALA A 98 19.88 5.83 -8.94
CA ALA A 98 18.86 4.86 -9.30
C ALA A 98 17.50 5.26 -8.74
N LEU A 99 17.47 5.74 -7.51
CA LEU A 99 16.22 6.21 -6.91
C LEU A 99 15.64 7.37 -7.69
N LEU A 100 16.47 8.35 -8.05
CA LEU A 100 15.96 9.50 -8.77
C LEU A 100 15.47 9.17 -10.16
N LYS A 101 16.09 8.18 -10.80
CA LYS A 101 15.68 7.80 -12.14
C LYS A 101 14.46 6.90 -12.19
N ASN A 102 14.34 6.03 -11.22
CA ASN A 102 13.35 4.97 -11.30
C ASN A 102 12.07 5.24 -10.52
N PHE A 103 12.03 6.29 -9.76
CA PHE A 103 10.83 6.63 -8.99
C PHE A 103 10.35 8.01 -9.39
N ASN A 104 9.04 8.16 -9.38
CA ASN A 104 8.43 9.43 -9.73
C ASN A 104 8.42 10.36 -8.52
N PHE A 105 9.49 11.08 -8.35
CA PHE A 105 9.56 12.08 -7.31
C PHE A 105 9.32 13.45 -7.91
N GLU A 106 8.54 14.25 -7.21
CA GLU A 106 8.50 15.64 -7.56
C GLU A 106 9.67 16.32 -6.88
N ILE A 107 10.63 16.70 -7.68
CA ILE A 107 11.81 17.33 -7.13
C ILE A 107 11.59 18.82 -7.10
N GLY A 108 11.42 19.34 -5.91
CA GLY A 108 11.25 20.77 -5.73
C GLY A 108 12.55 21.49 -5.98
N ARG A 109 12.44 22.68 -6.54
CA ARG A 109 13.63 23.45 -6.80
C ARG A 109 14.41 23.74 -5.56
N ALA A 110 13.72 24.01 -4.49
CA ALA A 110 14.40 24.29 -3.25
C ALA A 110 15.21 23.11 -2.79
N SER A 111 14.65 21.91 -2.83
CA SER A 111 15.41 20.76 -2.38
C SER A 111 16.56 20.44 -3.32
N CYS A 112 16.41 20.71 -4.57
CA CYS A 112 17.51 20.49 -5.49
C CYS A 112 18.68 21.41 -5.20
N ARG A 113 18.37 22.62 -4.78
CA ARG A 113 19.42 23.57 -4.53
C ARG A 113 20.17 23.26 -3.30
N GLU A 114 19.44 22.85 -2.40
CA GLU A 114 20.02 22.74 -1.18
C GLU A 114 21.01 21.85 -1.15
N ARG A 115 21.09 21.58 -1.65
CA ARG A 115 21.87 20.91 -1.43
C ARG A 115 22.70 20.59 -1.59
N VAL A 116 22.59 20.91 -1.71
CA VAL A 116 23.36 20.64 -1.90
C VAL A 116 24.11 20.64 -1.55
#